data_cf0d79ddd2bf0afa6f6ec298a022b31e
#
_entry.id   cf0d79ddd2bf0afa6f6ec298a022b31e
#
_cell.length_a   1.000
_cell.length_b   1.000
_cell.length_c   1.000
_cell.angle_alpha   90.00
_cell.angle_beta   90.00
_cell.angle_gamma   90.00
#
_symmetry.space_group_name_H-M   'P 1'
#
loop_
_entity.id
_entity.type
_entity.pdbx_description
1 polymer ?
#
loop_
_entity_poly.entity_id
_entity_poly.type
_entity_poly.pdbx_seq_one_letter_code
_entity_poly.pdbx_strand_id
1 'polypeptide(L)'
;MRILLACEESQVVCKAFRKLGHKAYSCDLLPCSGGHPEWHIQDDVTLYLDSRWDMIIAFPPCTFIAGSAVQWLSHPEDKHLPFEDRRPHPKYPNRRQDMEDSIKFVMQLYNSPIPMVAIENPVGLLSSQWRKPDQIIQPWMFGDEATKTTCLWLKGPPNLEPTNIVGKGERTFFKSGKSHPKWYADALAKTKTKAERQLIRSKTFPGFANAMAEQWSK
;
A
#
# COMPACT_ATOMS: atom_id res chain seq x y z
N MET A 1 -21.87 -3.62 -6.19
CA MET A 1 -21.29 -2.42 -5.60
C MET A 1 -20.51 -1.64 -6.66
N ARG A 2 -20.38 -0.32 -6.48
CA ARG A 2 -19.43 0.54 -7.19
C ARG A 2 -18.21 0.77 -6.31
N ILE A 3 -17.05 0.37 -6.76
CA ILE A 3 -15.83 0.32 -5.95
C ILE A 3 -14.72 1.13 -6.62
N LEU A 4 -14.10 2.01 -5.86
CA LEU A 4 -12.93 2.79 -6.27
C LEU A 4 -11.65 2.16 -5.69
N LEU A 5 -10.72 1.76 -6.56
CA LEU A 5 -9.40 1.28 -6.18
C LEU A 5 -8.42 2.46 -6.37
N ALA A 6 -8.12 3.15 -5.28
CA ALA A 6 -7.31 4.36 -5.29
C ALA A 6 -5.81 4.02 -5.26
N CYS A 7 -5.03 4.67 -6.12
CA CYS A 7 -3.59 4.45 -6.29
C CYS A 7 -3.27 2.99 -6.70
N GLU A 8 -4.07 2.43 -7.62
CA GLU A 8 -3.90 1.07 -8.14
C GLU A 8 -3.75 1.06 -9.67
N GLU A 9 -2.54 1.21 -10.18
CA GLU A 9 -2.25 1.08 -11.61
C GLU A 9 -2.31 -0.37 -12.10
N SER A 10 -2.06 -1.34 -11.20
CA SER A 10 -1.90 -2.77 -11.54
C SER A 10 -3.22 -3.50 -11.80
N GLN A 11 -4.33 -2.96 -11.34
CA GLN A 11 -5.68 -3.54 -11.44
C GLN A 11 -5.83 -4.95 -10.84
N VAL A 12 -4.96 -5.37 -9.93
CA VAL A 12 -5.04 -6.71 -9.32
C VAL A 12 -6.30 -6.83 -8.48
N VAL A 13 -6.57 -5.85 -7.61
CA VAL A 13 -7.76 -5.82 -6.77
C VAL A 13 -9.00 -5.46 -7.59
N CYS A 14 -8.88 -4.51 -8.52
CA CYS A 14 -9.96 -4.15 -9.44
C CYS A 14 -10.50 -5.38 -10.17
N LYS A 15 -9.61 -6.20 -10.76
CA LYS A 15 -10.00 -7.43 -11.47
C LYS A 15 -10.64 -8.46 -10.53
N ALA A 16 -10.18 -8.59 -9.29
CA ALA A 16 -10.78 -9.52 -8.34
C ALA A 16 -12.25 -9.17 -8.03
N PHE A 17 -12.56 -7.90 -7.78
CA PHE A 17 -13.93 -7.45 -7.60
C PHE A 17 -14.77 -7.57 -8.86
N ARG A 18 -14.23 -7.25 -10.03
CA ARG A 18 -14.93 -7.40 -11.31
C ARG A 18 -15.27 -8.85 -11.63
N LYS A 19 -14.41 -9.79 -11.28
CA LYS A 19 -14.68 -11.23 -11.42
C LYS A 19 -15.93 -11.68 -10.63
N LEU A 20 -16.26 -10.98 -9.54
CA LEU A 20 -17.46 -11.19 -8.75
C LEU A 20 -18.68 -10.34 -9.21
N GLY A 21 -18.56 -9.67 -10.37
CA GLY A 21 -19.67 -8.89 -10.96
C GLY A 21 -19.81 -7.47 -10.44
N HIS A 22 -18.86 -6.94 -9.66
CA HIS A 22 -18.89 -5.57 -9.16
C HIS A 22 -18.43 -4.56 -10.21
N LYS A 23 -18.92 -3.31 -10.11
CA LYS A 23 -18.43 -2.18 -10.91
C LYS A 23 -17.22 -1.55 -10.24
N ALA A 24 -16.05 -2.19 -10.36
CA ALA A 24 -14.82 -1.71 -9.78
C ALA A 24 -14.01 -0.90 -10.82
N TYR A 25 -13.43 0.21 -10.39
CA TYR A 25 -12.58 1.08 -11.20
C TYR A 25 -11.28 1.38 -10.45
N SER A 26 -10.14 1.17 -11.08
CA SER A 26 -8.85 1.63 -10.58
C SER A 26 -8.64 3.10 -10.92
N CYS A 27 -7.96 3.83 -10.04
CA CYS A 27 -7.58 5.22 -10.26
C CYS A 27 -6.12 5.43 -9.84
N ASP A 28 -5.29 5.94 -10.74
CA ASP A 28 -3.88 6.24 -10.51
C ASP A 28 -3.42 7.34 -11.47
N LEU A 29 -2.39 8.09 -11.10
CA LEU A 29 -1.73 9.05 -12.00
C LEU A 29 -1.00 8.36 -13.15
N LEU A 30 -0.57 7.11 -12.95
CA LEU A 30 0.06 6.28 -13.97
C LEU A 30 -0.99 5.59 -14.85
N PRO A 31 -0.67 5.30 -16.12
CA PRO A 31 -1.52 4.44 -16.94
C PRO A 31 -1.57 3.04 -16.34
N CYS A 32 -2.70 2.33 -16.53
CA CYS A 32 -2.85 1.00 -15.98
C CYS A 32 -1.89 -0.02 -16.62
N SER A 33 -1.34 -0.91 -15.81
CA SER A 33 -0.56 -2.08 -16.26
C SER A 33 -1.39 -3.38 -16.25
N GLY A 34 -2.64 -3.32 -15.79
CA GLY A 34 -3.52 -4.48 -15.64
C GLY A 34 -4.21 -4.96 -16.92
N GLY A 35 -4.12 -4.20 -18.01
CA GLY A 35 -4.63 -4.58 -19.33
C GLY A 35 -6.07 -4.16 -19.63
N HIS A 36 -6.71 -3.41 -18.72
CA HIS A 36 -8.10 -2.96 -18.85
C HIS A 36 -8.24 -1.44 -18.73
N PRO A 37 -7.80 -0.66 -19.73
CA PRO A 37 -7.87 0.81 -19.66
C PRO A 37 -9.30 1.33 -19.50
N GLU A 38 -10.31 0.59 -19.97
CA GLU A 38 -11.73 0.92 -19.82
C GLU A 38 -12.24 0.85 -18.37
N TRP A 39 -11.47 0.27 -17.46
CA TRP A 39 -11.75 0.22 -16.02
C TRP A 39 -10.79 1.10 -15.21
N HIS A 40 -10.02 1.94 -15.89
CA HIS A 40 -8.99 2.77 -15.27
C HIS A 40 -9.29 4.25 -15.45
N ILE A 41 -9.20 4.98 -14.36
CA ILE A 41 -9.26 6.43 -14.32
C ILE A 41 -7.82 6.92 -14.12
N GLN A 42 -7.22 7.44 -15.20
CA GLN A 42 -5.86 8.00 -15.11
C GLN A 42 -5.94 9.46 -14.68
N ASP A 43 -6.07 9.69 -13.38
CA ASP A 43 -6.27 11.04 -12.82
C ASP A 43 -5.93 11.07 -11.32
N ASP A 44 -6.02 12.26 -10.72
CA ASP A 44 -5.93 12.44 -9.26
C ASP A 44 -7.19 11.90 -8.60
N VAL A 45 -7.01 10.87 -7.76
CA VAL A 45 -8.12 10.23 -7.05
C VAL A 45 -8.89 11.17 -6.14
N THR A 46 -8.29 12.25 -5.66
CA THR A 46 -8.96 13.24 -4.79
C THR A 46 -10.15 13.91 -5.45
N LEU A 47 -10.19 13.95 -6.79
CA LEU A 47 -11.30 14.48 -7.58
C LEU A 47 -12.53 13.57 -7.59
N TYR A 48 -12.40 12.34 -7.10
CA TYR A 48 -13.44 11.31 -7.15
C TYR A 48 -13.95 10.89 -5.77
N LEU A 49 -13.48 11.52 -4.69
CA LEU A 49 -13.82 11.12 -3.31
C LEU A 49 -15.25 11.50 -2.89
N ASP A 50 -15.88 12.43 -3.57
CA ASP A 50 -17.29 12.84 -3.40
C ASP A 50 -18.25 12.04 -4.27
N SER A 51 -17.73 11.19 -5.15
CA SER A 51 -18.50 10.36 -6.07
C SER A 51 -19.35 9.33 -5.31
N ARG A 52 -20.39 8.80 -5.96
CA ARG A 52 -21.32 7.82 -5.38
C ARG A 52 -20.72 6.42 -5.39
N TRP A 53 -19.63 6.22 -4.65
CA TRP A 53 -18.99 4.93 -4.44
C TRP A 53 -19.57 4.25 -3.19
N ASP A 54 -19.73 2.92 -3.24
CA ASP A 54 -20.08 2.11 -2.07
C ASP A 54 -18.85 1.84 -1.20
N MET A 55 -17.69 1.70 -1.85
CA MET A 55 -16.41 1.39 -1.19
C MET A 55 -15.25 2.07 -1.90
N ILE A 56 -14.23 2.47 -1.12
CA ILE A 56 -12.89 2.78 -1.58
C ILE A 56 -11.87 1.86 -0.91
N ILE A 57 -10.97 1.29 -1.71
CA ILE A 57 -9.78 0.57 -1.24
C ILE A 57 -8.59 1.33 -1.79
N ALA A 58 -7.72 1.82 -0.92
CA ALA A 58 -6.64 2.72 -1.30
C ALA A 58 -5.27 2.14 -0.95
N PHE A 59 -4.32 2.33 -1.87
CA PHE A 59 -2.92 1.91 -1.80
C PHE A 59 -1.99 3.13 -1.88
N PRO A 60 -2.13 4.11 -0.96
CA PRO A 60 -1.41 5.37 -1.07
C PRO A 60 0.11 5.17 -1.06
N PRO A 61 0.87 6.01 -1.80
CA PRO A 61 2.32 5.88 -1.89
C PRO A 61 3.00 5.88 -0.52
N CYS A 62 3.76 4.82 -0.22
CA CYS A 62 4.43 4.65 1.07
C CYS A 62 5.84 5.25 1.14
N THR A 63 6.32 5.91 0.09
CA THR A 63 7.71 6.38 -0.07
C THR A 63 8.18 7.25 1.09
N PHE A 64 7.29 8.06 1.66
CA PHE A 64 7.63 9.00 2.72
C PHE A 64 7.19 8.55 4.12
N ILE A 65 6.36 7.49 4.20
CA ILE A 65 5.73 7.03 5.46
C ILE A 65 6.05 5.59 5.85
N ALA A 66 6.68 4.78 4.97
CA ALA A 66 7.15 3.44 5.33
C ALA A 66 8.28 3.48 6.36
N GLY A 67 8.46 2.40 7.14
CA GLY A 67 9.52 2.32 8.15
C GLY A 67 10.93 2.62 7.63
N SER A 68 11.22 2.28 6.37
CA SER A 68 12.49 2.62 5.70
C SER A 68 12.66 4.11 5.42
N ALA A 69 11.59 4.91 5.48
CA ALA A 69 11.65 6.36 5.26
C ALA A 69 12.21 7.12 6.49
N VAL A 70 12.05 6.55 7.69
CA VAL A 70 12.39 7.20 8.97
C VAL A 70 13.84 7.71 9.01
N GLN A 71 14.79 6.94 8.46
CA GLN A 71 16.21 7.31 8.45
C GLN A 71 16.49 8.59 7.65
N TRP A 72 15.58 9.04 6.79
CA TRP A 72 15.73 10.20 5.92
C TRP A 72 15.03 11.46 6.45
N LEU A 73 14.38 11.39 7.62
CA LEU A 73 13.65 12.52 8.22
C LEU A 73 14.59 13.49 8.94
N SER A 74 15.78 13.04 9.33
CA SER A 74 16.68 13.82 10.18
C SER A 74 18.14 13.62 9.77
N HIS A 75 18.97 14.58 10.18
CA HIS A 75 20.41 14.48 10.01
C HIS A 75 20.96 13.21 10.68
N PRO A 76 21.84 12.42 10.02
CA PRO A 76 22.33 11.14 10.56
C PRO A 76 23.05 11.25 11.90
N GLU A 77 23.69 12.39 12.15
CA GLU A 77 24.46 12.65 13.39
C GLU A 77 23.54 12.96 14.60
N ASP A 78 22.30 13.43 14.34
CA ASP A 78 21.42 13.94 15.40
C ASP A 78 20.52 12.85 16.02
N LYS A 79 20.81 11.57 15.75
CA LYS A 79 19.99 10.43 16.23
C LYS A 79 19.88 10.37 17.76
N HIS A 80 20.85 10.94 18.47
CA HIS A 80 20.89 11.01 19.95
C HIS A 80 19.97 12.09 20.52
N LEU A 81 19.50 13.04 19.70
CA LEU A 81 18.62 14.13 20.11
C LEU A 81 17.13 13.71 20.03
N PRO A 82 16.22 14.36 20.77
CA PRO A 82 14.78 14.32 20.53
C PRO A 82 14.47 14.64 19.08
N PHE A 83 13.39 14.09 18.52
CA PHE A 83 13.08 14.21 17.09
C PHE A 83 12.87 15.67 16.65
N GLU A 84 12.25 16.47 17.50
CA GLU A 84 11.98 17.91 17.31
C GLU A 84 13.25 18.74 17.17
N ASP A 85 14.32 18.35 17.88
CA ASP A 85 15.61 19.08 17.90
C ASP A 85 16.57 18.67 16.80
N ARG A 86 16.22 17.61 16.03
CA ARG A 86 17.07 17.11 14.94
C ARG A 86 17.01 18.02 13.73
N ARG A 87 18.17 18.35 13.17
CA ARG A 87 18.27 19.03 11.87
C ARG A 87 17.61 18.20 10.75
N PRO A 88 17.09 18.84 9.70
CA PRO A 88 16.66 18.15 8.49
C PRO A 88 17.78 17.30 7.88
N HIS A 89 17.43 16.25 7.15
CA HIS A 89 18.41 15.41 6.46
C HIS A 89 19.10 16.22 5.34
N PRO A 90 20.46 16.27 5.27
CA PRO A 90 21.18 17.17 4.38
C PRO A 90 20.91 16.93 2.89
N LYS A 91 20.68 15.66 2.50
CA LYS A 91 20.34 15.28 1.12
C LYS A 91 18.84 15.44 0.80
N TYR A 92 17.97 15.47 1.81
CA TYR A 92 16.51 15.49 1.65
C TYR A 92 15.89 16.47 2.66
N PRO A 93 16.12 17.78 2.53
CA PRO A 93 15.73 18.77 3.54
C PRO A 93 14.21 18.86 3.73
N ASN A 94 13.42 18.62 2.69
CA ASN A 94 11.96 18.69 2.72
C ASN A 94 11.28 17.40 3.14
N ARG A 95 12.05 16.37 3.55
CA ARG A 95 11.51 15.02 3.80
C ARG A 95 10.43 14.96 4.88
N ARG A 96 10.49 15.85 5.86
CA ARG A 96 9.45 15.95 6.90
C ARG A 96 8.14 16.48 6.34
N GLN A 97 8.21 17.51 5.50
CA GLN A 97 7.03 18.05 4.82
C GLN A 97 6.40 17.00 3.89
N ASP A 98 7.22 16.30 3.09
CA ASP A 98 6.77 15.20 2.23
C ASP A 98 6.04 14.11 3.04
N MET A 99 6.55 13.80 4.24
CA MET A 99 5.90 12.84 5.16
C MET A 99 4.55 13.36 5.65
N GLU A 100 4.48 14.61 6.11
CA GLU A 100 3.24 15.21 6.60
C GLU A 100 2.18 15.28 5.50
N ASP A 101 2.55 15.65 4.29
CA ASP A 101 1.64 15.72 3.15
C ASP A 101 1.15 14.33 2.74
N SER A 102 2.02 13.30 2.83
CA SER A 102 1.62 11.90 2.62
C SER A 102 0.61 11.41 3.68
N ILE A 103 0.79 11.80 4.94
CA ILE A 103 -0.16 11.47 6.01
C ILE A 103 -1.50 12.20 5.80
N LYS A 104 -1.47 13.48 5.44
CA LYS A 104 -2.68 14.26 5.11
C LYS A 104 -3.46 13.61 3.96
N PHE A 105 -2.76 13.16 2.91
CA PHE A 105 -3.38 12.45 1.79
C PHE A 105 -4.06 11.15 2.24
N VAL A 106 -3.39 10.34 3.06
CA VAL A 106 -4.01 9.12 3.64
C VAL A 106 -5.27 9.46 4.45
N MET A 107 -5.19 10.52 5.28
CA MET A 107 -6.34 10.95 6.08
C MET A 107 -7.48 11.49 5.22
N GLN A 108 -7.20 12.15 4.11
CA GLN A 108 -8.21 12.62 3.14
C GLN A 108 -8.95 11.43 2.52
N LEU A 109 -8.23 10.38 2.09
CA LEU A 109 -8.83 9.15 1.58
C LEU A 109 -9.70 8.46 2.64
N TYR A 110 -9.19 8.33 3.87
CA TYR A 110 -9.91 7.66 4.95
C TYR A 110 -11.15 8.42 5.41
N ASN A 111 -11.09 9.75 5.47
CA ASN A 111 -12.20 10.62 5.89
C ASN A 111 -13.17 10.97 4.77
N SER A 112 -13.00 10.40 3.56
CA SER A 112 -13.96 10.59 2.48
C SER A 112 -15.39 10.20 2.91
N PRO A 113 -16.44 10.78 2.29
CA PRO A 113 -17.83 10.46 2.61
C PRO A 113 -18.24 9.05 2.17
N ILE A 114 -17.35 8.27 1.56
CA ILE A 114 -17.60 6.92 1.11
C ILE A 114 -17.86 6.01 2.32
N PRO A 115 -18.94 5.20 2.33
CA PRO A 115 -19.33 4.42 3.51
C PRO A 115 -18.29 3.40 3.96
N MET A 116 -17.66 2.70 3.01
CA MET A 116 -16.66 1.66 3.28
C MET A 116 -15.29 2.09 2.77
N VAL A 117 -14.33 2.16 3.69
CA VAL A 117 -12.95 2.58 3.38
C VAL A 117 -11.96 1.55 3.90
N ALA A 118 -11.03 1.14 3.05
CA ALA A 118 -9.87 0.36 3.45
C ALA A 118 -8.60 1.04 2.94
N ILE A 119 -7.66 1.34 3.82
CA ILE A 119 -6.33 1.84 3.46
C ILE A 119 -5.31 0.73 3.67
N GLU A 120 -4.54 0.43 2.66
CA GLU A 120 -3.40 -0.50 2.72
C GLU A 120 -2.09 0.28 2.73
N ASN A 121 -1.21 -0.02 3.69
CA ASN A 121 0.14 0.51 3.70
C ASN A 121 1.09 -0.42 4.48
N PRO A 122 2.40 -0.43 4.23
CA PRO A 122 3.33 -1.21 5.04
C PRO A 122 3.45 -0.65 6.47
N VAL A 123 4.09 -1.41 7.35
CA VAL A 123 4.48 -0.92 8.67
C VAL A 123 5.34 0.33 8.53
N GLY A 124 4.95 1.40 9.24
CA GLY A 124 5.61 2.68 9.13
C GLY A 124 5.01 3.75 10.04
N LEU A 125 5.17 4.99 9.62
CA LEU A 125 4.85 6.18 10.42
C LEU A 125 3.35 6.38 10.66
N LEU A 126 2.47 5.85 9.82
CA LEU A 126 1.02 5.97 10.04
C LEU A 126 0.61 5.43 11.41
N SER A 127 1.25 4.35 11.88
CA SER A 127 0.94 3.75 13.18
C SER A 127 1.31 4.61 14.38
N SER A 128 2.25 5.54 14.23
CA SER A 128 2.71 6.45 15.30
C SER A 128 2.22 7.88 15.11
N GLN A 129 2.05 8.34 13.87
CA GLN A 129 1.69 9.72 13.56
C GLN A 129 0.17 9.92 13.39
N TRP A 130 -0.58 8.84 13.19
CA TRP A 130 -2.03 8.89 13.04
C TRP A 130 -2.71 7.92 14.02
N ARG A 131 -2.87 6.64 13.65
CA ARG A 131 -3.43 5.62 14.54
C ARG A 131 -2.90 4.23 14.23
N LYS A 132 -3.01 3.30 15.16
CA LYS A 132 -2.68 1.88 14.93
C LYS A 132 -3.58 1.32 13.83
N PRO A 133 -3.08 0.37 13.00
CA PRO A 133 -3.92 -0.34 12.05
C PRO A 133 -4.94 -1.20 12.77
N ASP A 134 -6.09 -1.42 12.12
CA ASP A 134 -7.12 -2.33 12.62
C ASP A 134 -6.68 -3.78 12.46
N GLN A 135 -5.89 -4.07 11.42
CA GLN A 135 -5.37 -5.40 11.15
C GLN A 135 -3.98 -5.37 10.52
N ILE A 136 -3.18 -6.40 10.83
CA ILE A 136 -1.90 -6.68 10.13
C ILE A 136 -2.01 -8.06 9.50
N ILE A 137 -1.72 -8.13 8.21
CA ILE A 137 -1.83 -9.35 7.41
C ILE A 137 -0.54 -9.67 6.67
N GLN A 138 -0.47 -10.89 6.14
CA GLN A 138 0.64 -11.42 5.35
C GLN A 138 0.12 -12.19 4.13
N PRO A 139 0.80 -12.18 2.97
CA PRO A 139 0.38 -12.92 1.79
C PRO A 139 0.22 -14.43 2.03
N TRP A 140 1.07 -15.03 2.86
CA TRP A 140 1.00 -16.46 3.18
C TRP A 140 -0.29 -16.88 3.91
N MET A 141 -1.05 -15.94 4.45
CA MET A 141 -2.37 -16.19 5.05
C MET A 141 -3.47 -16.39 3.99
N PHE A 142 -3.17 -16.01 2.74
CA PHE A 142 -4.12 -15.95 1.63
C PHE A 142 -3.67 -16.76 0.39
N GLY A 143 -2.71 -17.68 0.55
CA GLY A 143 -2.30 -18.61 -0.51
C GLY A 143 -1.09 -18.19 -1.33
N ASP A 144 -0.46 -17.04 -1.03
CA ASP A 144 0.77 -16.62 -1.70
C ASP A 144 1.98 -16.91 -0.80
N GLU A 145 2.89 -17.79 -1.21
CA GLU A 145 4.09 -18.14 -0.45
C GLU A 145 5.09 -17.00 -0.35
N ALA A 146 4.72 -15.97 0.40
CA ALA A 146 5.51 -14.76 0.56
C ALA A 146 5.28 -14.10 1.92
N THR A 147 6.26 -13.29 2.35
CA THR A 147 6.11 -12.35 3.46
C THR A 147 6.15 -10.91 2.95
N LYS A 148 5.12 -10.14 3.25
CA LYS A 148 5.01 -8.69 3.06
C LYS A 148 4.06 -8.18 4.15
N THR A 149 4.63 -7.70 5.26
CA THR A 149 3.80 -7.19 6.36
C THR A 149 3.00 -5.99 5.89
N THR A 150 1.69 -6.15 5.88
CA THR A 150 0.73 -5.20 5.35
C THR A 150 -0.24 -4.80 6.44
N CYS A 151 -0.41 -3.51 6.65
CA CYS A 151 -1.33 -2.92 7.60
C CYS A 151 -2.60 -2.45 6.90
N LEU A 152 -3.75 -2.66 7.55
CA LEU A 152 -5.04 -2.19 7.10
C LEU A 152 -5.65 -1.23 8.11
N TRP A 153 -6.14 -0.09 7.63
CA TRP A 153 -6.99 0.84 8.37
C TRP A 153 -8.37 0.82 7.74
N LEU A 154 -9.37 0.40 8.52
CA LEU A 154 -10.71 0.08 8.05
C LEU A 154 -11.75 1.05 8.61
N LYS A 155 -12.73 1.40 7.79
CA LYS A 155 -13.98 2.05 8.15
C LYS A 155 -15.11 1.32 7.41
N GLY A 156 -15.92 0.55 8.12
CA GLY A 156 -17.01 -0.25 7.56
C GLY A 156 -16.62 -1.70 7.22
N PRO A 157 -15.60 -1.99 6.40
CA PRO A 157 -15.22 -3.38 6.12
C PRO A 157 -14.77 -4.12 7.40
N PRO A 158 -15.12 -5.42 7.55
CA PRO A 158 -14.60 -6.25 8.63
C PRO A 158 -13.12 -6.62 8.41
N ASN A 159 -12.46 -7.10 9.47
CA ASN A 159 -11.15 -7.74 9.34
C ASN A 159 -11.22 -8.92 8.37
N LEU A 160 -10.13 -9.12 7.62
CA LEU A 160 -10.01 -10.26 6.71
C LEU A 160 -9.65 -11.54 7.45
N GLU A 161 -10.39 -12.59 7.20
CA GLU A 161 -10.07 -13.93 7.67
C GLU A 161 -9.12 -14.62 6.68
N PRO A 162 -8.09 -15.35 7.17
CA PRO A 162 -7.21 -16.14 6.30
C PRO A 162 -8.01 -17.13 5.45
N THR A 163 -7.73 -17.18 4.14
CA THR A 163 -8.44 -18.08 3.21
C THR A 163 -7.65 -19.35 2.88
N ASN A 164 -6.33 -19.27 2.88
CA ASN A 164 -5.45 -20.39 2.56
C ASN A 164 -4.07 -20.17 3.19
N ILE A 165 -3.79 -20.82 4.32
CA ILE A 165 -2.52 -20.69 5.03
C ILE A 165 -1.48 -21.59 4.38
N VAL A 166 -0.44 -20.97 3.81
CA VAL A 166 0.68 -21.64 3.13
C VAL A 166 2.02 -21.32 3.79
N GLY A 167 3.13 -21.79 3.23
CA GLY A 167 4.48 -21.46 3.66
C GLY A 167 4.81 -19.97 3.49
N LYS A 168 5.74 -19.47 4.31
CA LYS A 168 6.17 -18.04 4.28
C LYS A 168 7.04 -17.69 3.07
N GLY A 169 7.29 -18.65 2.17
CA GLY A 169 8.12 -18.50 1.00
C GLY A 169 9.62 -18.47 1.30
N GLU A 170 10.41 -18.55 0.24
CA GLU A 170 11.87 -18.57 0.31
C GLU A 170 12.46 -17.21 0.67
N ARG A 171 13.67 -17.24 1.24
CA ARG A 171 14.45 -16.05 1.56
C ARG A 171 15.81 -16.07 0.86
N THR A 172 16.23 -14.92 0.38
CA THR A 172 17.57 -14.69 -0.16
C THR A 172 18.45 -14.08 0.94
N PHE A 173 19.59 -14.71 1.22
CA PHE A 173 20.58 -14.25 2.18
C PHE A 173 21.71 -13.52 1.46
N PHE A 174 22.13 -12.40 2.00
CA PHE A 174 23.20 -11.57 1.45
C PHE A 174 24.51 -11.73 2.28
N LYS A 175 25.65 -11.43 1.67
CA LYS A 175 26.97 -11.47 2.35
C LYS A 175 27.03 -10.61 3.62
N SER A 176 26.18 -9.60 3.72
CA SER A 176 26.05 -8.73 4.92
C SER A 176 25.31 -9.38 6.11
N GLY A 177 24.91 -10.65 6.02
CA GLY A 177 24.10 -11.34 7.01
C GLY A 177 22.61 -10.97 6.97
N LYS A 178 22.19 -9.97 6.18
CA LYS A 178 20.79 -9.60 6.01
C LYS A 178 20.09 -10.59 5.08
N SER A 179 18.78 -10.77 5.27
CA SER A 179 17.95 -11.55 4.34
C SER A 179 16.69 -10.81 3.96
N HIS A 180 16.21 -11.05 2.75
CA HIS A 180 14.92 -10.56 2.26
C HIS A 180 14.08 -11.70 1.70
N PRO A 181 12.74 -11.57 1.68
CA PRO A 181 11.90 -12.49 0.92
C PRO A 181 12.40 -12.60 -0.52
N LYS A 182 12.41 -13.80 -1.08
CA LYS A 182 12.96 -14.04 -2.42
C LYS A 182 12.29 -13.16 -3.48
N TRP A 183 10.96 -13.04 -3.48
CA TRP A 183 10.22 -12.19 -4.41
C TRP A 183 10.69 -10.72 -4.37
N TYR A 184 11.04 -10.22 -3.18
CA TYR A 184 11.54 -8.85 -2.98
C TYR A 184 12.97 -8.69 -3.49
N ALA A 185 13.84 -9.70 -3.27
CA ALA A 185 15.21 -9.74 -3.78
C ALA A 185 15.22 -9.91 -5.32
N ASP A 186 14.37 -10.77 -5.86
CA ASP A 186 14.24 -11.00 -7.30
C ASP A 186 13.81 -9.73 -8.06
N ALA A 187 12.98 -8.90 -7.45
CA ALA A 187 12.64 -7.61 -8.05
C ALA A 187 13.88 -6.72 -8.29
N LEU A 188 14.92 -6.83 -7.44
CA LEU A 188 16.18 -6.13 -7.66
C LEU A 188 16.95 -6.68 -8.87
N ALA A 189 16.97 -8.00 -9.02
CA ALA A 189 17.66 -8.66 -10.12
C ALA A 189 16.95 -8.47 -11.47
N LYS A 190 15.61 -8.36 -11.46
CA LYS A 190 14.76 -8.28 -12.66
C LYS A 190 14.56 -6.85 -13.19
N THR A 191 15.03 -5.81 -12.48
CA THR A 191 14.77 -4.41 -12.84
C THR A 191 16.05 -3.62 -13.01
N LYS A 192 16.06 -2.71 -13.98
CA LYS A 192 17.18 -1.79 -14.22
C LYS A 192 17.04 -0.49 -13.44
N THR A 193 15.81 -0.04 -13.20
CA THR A 193 15.52 1.25 -12.57
C THR A 193 14.85 1.09 -11.20
N LYS A 194 14.92 2.15 -10.39
CA LYS A 194 14.21 2.23 -9.12
C LYS A 194 12.69 2.25 -9.32
N ALA A 195 12.23 2.91 -10.38
CA ALA A 195 10.80 3.02 -10.72
C ALA A 195 10.20 1.63 -11.08
N GLU A 196 10.85 0.88 -11.98
CA GLU A 196 10.42 -0.49 -12.32
C GLU A 196 10.34 -1.40 -11.08
N ARG A 197 11.34 -1.29 -10.19
CA ARG A 197 11.37 -2.06 -8.95
C ARG A 197 10.23 -1.70 -8.02
N GLN A 198 9.91 -0.42 -7.94
CA GLN A 198 8.80 0.07 -7.14
C GLN A 198 7.47 -0.49 -7.66
N LEU A 199 7.23 -0.47 -8.97
CA LEU A 199 6.04 -1.04 -9.60
C LEU A 199 5.86 -2.53 -9.29
N ILE A 200 6.95 -3.34 -9.32
CA ILE A 200 6.87 -4.75 -8.96
C ILE A 200 6.53 -4.93 -7.48
N ARG A 201 7.13 -4.13 -6.60
CA ARG A 201 6.99 -4.26 -5.15
C ARG A 201 5.70 -3.68 -4.59
N SER A 202 5.06 -2.75 -5.30
CA SER A 202 3.79 -2.14 -4.89
C SER A 202 2.59 -3.06 -5.17
N LYS A 203 2.68 -3.94 -6.16
CA LYS A 203 1.56 -4.82 -6.53
C LYS A 203 1.02 -5.60 -5.34
N THR A 204 -0.30 -5.65 -5.27
CA THR A 204 -1.03 -6.48 -4.30
C THR A 204 -0.89 -7.96 -4.70
N PHE A 205 -0.75 -8.83 -3.73
CA PHE A 205 -0.73 -10.28 -3.95
C PHE A 205 -2.12 -10.77 -4.35
N PRO A 206 -2.22 -11.71 -5.32
CA PRO A 206 -3.51 -12.19 -5.83
C PRO A 206 -4.42 -12.82 -4.78
N GLY A 207 -3.88 -13.63 -3.87
CA GLY A 207 -4.66 -14.24 -2.80
C GLY A 207 -5.28 -13.19 -1.87
N PHE A 208 -4.52 -12.15 -1.56
CA PHE A 208 -5.00 -11.03 -0.77
C PHE A 208 -6.09 -10.23 -1.50
N ALA A 209 -5.92 -9.96 -2.79
CA ALA A 209 -6.93 -9.29 -3.61
C ALA A 209 -8.25 -10.07 -3.69
N ASN A 210 -8.17 -11.41 -3.85
CA ASN A 210 -9.33 -12.29 -3.85
C ASN A 210 -10.04 -12.29 -2.49
N ALA A 211 -9.29 -12.36 -1.39
CA ALA A 211 -9.87 -12.31 -0.04
C ALA A 211 -10.62 -10.99 0.22
N MET A 212 -10.06 -9.85 -0.18
CA MET A 212 -10.76 -8.56 -0.14
C MET A 212 -12.07 -8.62 -0.92
N ALA A 213 -12.02 -9.11 -2.16
CA ALA A 213 -13.20 -9.17 -3.02
C ALA A 213 -14.29 -10.09 -2.45
N GLU A 214 -13.93 -11.28 -1.98
CA GLU A 214 -14.87 -12.28 -1.48
C GLU A 214 -15.49 -11.89 -0.12
N GLN A 215 -14.73 -11.26 0.76
CA GLN A 215 -15.16 -10.99 2.14
C GLN A 215 -15.81 -9.61 2.29
N TRP A 216 -15.44 -8.63 1.47
CA TRP A 216 -15.99 -7.27 1.54
C TRP A 216 -17.13 -7.02 0.55
N SER A 217 -17.51 -8.02 -0.24
CA SER A 217 -18.63 -7.96 -1.18
C SER A 217 -19.98 -8.40 -0.60
N LYS A 218 -20.00 -8.76 0.67
CA LYS A 218 -21.18 -9.32 1.36
C LYS A 218 -22.04 -8.26 1.99
#